data_47b0160d31e3912d0c3ff2adcad91304
#
_entry.id   47b0160d31e3912d0c3ff2adcad91304
#
_cell.length_a   1.000
_cell.length_b   1.000
_cell.length_c   1.000
_cell.angle_alpha   90.00
_cell.angle_beta   90.00
_cell.angle_gamma   90.00
#
_symmetry.space_group_name_H-M   'P 1'
#
loop_
_entity.id
_entity.type
_entity.pdbx_description
1 polymer ?
#
loop_
_entity_poly.entity_id
_entity_poly.type
_entity_poly.pdbx_seq_one_letter_code
_entity_poly.pdbx_strand_id
1 'polypeptide(L)'
;MMRKSIFIIVVLVLASACKEKLAVPKEWVLSKTIQLDGVNPIGLTQVNGDIWLSDGDHNRLVKIDKEGEITQTIDSLDRPMHIDAIKETIFIPEYGKDAIETIDKKGRFVMQVSDSLDAPAGVSVFENERAIADFYNNRILYFDGTNWISFGKEGKAEGEFYYPTDVQITKDKIWVADAYNNRVQAFDKKGAFLQMMGQDQKMNAATGIFVSESEVFVTDFENNRVLVFDSSGKLLQVLKDQIEKPTDMMIKDDMLYVINYRNGKLNLFDKQPIVEKK
;
A
#
# COMPACT_ATOMS: atom_id res chain seq x y z
N MET A 1 -86.01 -4.52 7.21
CA MET A 1 -85.09 -3.53 6.64
C MET A 1 -83.88 -3.40 7.56
N MET A 2 -82.82 -4.27 7.33
CA MET A 2 -81.60 -4.30 8.16
C MET A 2 -80.52 -3.43 7.56
N ARG A 3 -80.08 -2.40 8.28
CA ARG A 3 -78.97 -1.53 7.92
C ARG A 3 -77.68 -2.25 8.32
N LYS A 4 -76.81 -2.62 7.31
CA LYS A 4 -75.48 -3.09 7.54
C LYS A 4 -74.51 -1.89 7.73
N SER A 5 -73.92 -1.76 8.90
CA SER A 5 -72.85 -0.78 9.17
C SER A 5 -71.53 -1.35 8.70
N ILE A 6 -70.87 -0.63 7.80
CA ILE A 6 -69.50 -0.96 7.34
C ILE A 6 -68.55 -0.20 8.25
N PHE A 7 -67.71 -0.95 9.01
CA PHE A 7 -66.55 -0.41 9.74
C PHE A 7 -65.33 -0.34 8.80
N ILE A 8 -64.88 0.86 8.53
CA ILE A 8 -63.60 1.07 7.81
C ILE A 8 -62.49 1.15 8.86
N ILE A 9 -61.60 0.13 8.86
CA ILE A 9 -60.38 0.13 9.68
C ILE A 9 -59.33 0.89 8.89
N VAL A 10 -58.93 2.08 9.34
CA VAL A 10 -57.81 2.85 8.83
C VAL A 10 -56.54 2.32 9.54
N VAL A 11 -55.69 1.56 8.80
CA VAL A 11 -54.40 1.16 9.27
C VAL A 11 -53.40 2.30 9.03
N LEU A 12 -53.02 3.00 10.08
CA LEU A 12 -51.90 3.98 10.03
C LEU A 12 -50.60 3.21 9.98
N VAL A 13 -49.94 3.18 8.80
CA VAL A 13 -48.57 2.73 8.65
C VAL A 13 -47.66 3.86 9.09
N LEU A 14 -47.11 3.75 10.30
CA LEU A 14 -46.00 4.60 10.76
C LEU A 14 -44.72 4.20 10.03
N ALA A 15 -44.38 4.92 8.94
CA ALA A 15 -43.07 4.82 8.32
C ALA A 15 -42.01 5.42 9.27
N SER A 16 -41.31 4.58 10.00
CA SER A 16 -40.11 4.96 10.75
C SER A 16 -38.98 5.22 9.75
N ALA A 17 -38.82 6.47 9.31
CA ALA A 17 -37.67 6.90 8.56
C ALA A 17 -36.44 6.86 9.47
N CYS A 18 -35.62 5.80 9.37
CA CYS A 18 -34.27 5.80 9.90
C CYS A 18 -33.50 6.90 9.18
N LYS A 19 -33.28 8.05 9.82
CA LYS A 19 -32.31 9.04 9.34
C LYS A 19 -30.93 8.40 9.46
N GLU A 20 -30.36 7.95 8.33
CA GLU A 20 -28.93 7.68 8.26
C GLU A 20 -28.21 8.93 8.74
N LYS A 21 -27.46 8.81 9.84
CA LYS A 21 -26.52 9.85 10.25
C LYS A 21 -25.52 10.00 9.12
N LEU A 22 -25.56 11.12 8.40
CA LEU A 22 -24.52 11.47 7.43
C LEU A 22 -23.17 11.36 8.15
N ALA A 23 -22.31 10.50 7.63
CA ALA A 23 -20.96 10.32 8.17
C ALA A 23 -20.22 11.67 8.05
N VAL A 24 -19.66 12.14 9.15
CA VAL A 24 -18.86 13.38 9.15
C VAL A 24 -17.61 13.11 8.29
N PRO A 25 -17.32 13.93 7.26
CA PRO A 25 -16.12 13.80 6.48
C PRO A 25 -14.88 13.84 7.37
N LYS A 26 -13.90 12.98 7.07
CA LYS A 26 -12.66 12.86 7.84
C LYS A 26 -11.45 13.12 6.94
N GLU A 27 -10.38 13.63 7.53
CA GLU A 27 -9.08 13.83 6.88
C GLU A 27 -7.96 13.22 7.72
N TRP A 28 -6.85 12.87 7.08
CA TRP A 28 -5.64 12.40 7.73
C TRP A 28 -4.84 13.62 8.24
N VAL A 29 -4.54 13.63 9.53
CA VAL A 29 -3.82 14.72 10.21
C VAL A 29 -2.59 14.14 10.89
N LEU A 30 -1.43 14.78 10.70
CA LEU A 30 -0.19 14.38 11.37
C LEU A 30 -0.37 14.44 12.89
N SER A 31 -0.15 13.31 13.56
CA SER A 31 -0.26 13.20 15.02
C SER A 31 1.10 13.05 15.71
N LYS A 32 2.04 12.34 15.08
CA LYS A 32 3.37 12.08 15.64
C LYS A 32 4.41 11.93 14.54
N THR A 33 5.63 12.41 14.81
CA THR A 33 6.82 12.07 14.01
C THR A 33 7.81 11.35 14.92
N ILE A 34 8.33 10.22 14.48
CA ILE A 34 9.33 9.41 15.18
C ILE A 34 10.63 9.50 14.39
N GLN A 35 11.74 9.78 15.07
CA GLN A 35 13.07 9.72 14.47
C GLN A 35 13.56 8.27 14.49
N LEU A 36 14.09 7.81 13.37
CA LEU A 36 14.67 6.48 13.18
C LEU A 36 16.17 6.63 13.02
N ASP A 37 16.90 6.67 14.13
CA ASP A 37 18.33 6.95 14.10
C ASP A 37 19.13 5.85 13.38
N GLY A 38 19.88 6.25 12.35
CA GLY A 38 20.72 5.34 11.57
C GLY A 38 19.94 4.37 10.65
N VAL A 39 18.69 4.69 10.30
CA VAL A 39 17.87 3.90 9.37
C VAL A 39 17.49 4.77 8.17
N ASN A 40 17.71 4.26 6.95
CA ASN A 40 17.21 4.84 5.71
C ASN A 40 16.07 3.94 5.16
N PRO A 41 14.84 4.10 5.66
CA PRO A 41 13.77 3.14 5.40
C PRO A 41 13.28 3.24 3.95
N ILE A 42 13.10 2.08 3.30
CA ILE A 42 12.58 1.97 1.93
C ILE A 42 11.19 1.34 1.93
N GLY A 43 11.01 0.21 2.61
CA GLY A 43 9.75 -0.49 2.75
C GLY A 43 9.41 -0.74 4.21
N LEU A 44 8.12 -0.92 4.52
CA LEU A 44 7.66 -1.26 5.86
C LEU A 44 6.58 -2.34 5.82
N THR A 45 6.55 -3.16 6.86
CA THR A 45 5.50 -4.15 7.09
C THR A 45 5.31 -4.41 8.58
N GLN A 46 4.32 -5.22 8.93
CA GLN A 46 4.11 -5.64 10.31
C GLN A 46 4.08 -7.16 10.45
N VAL A 47 4.68 -7.66 11.54
CA VAL A 47 4.62 -9.07 11.93
C VAL A 47 4.27 -9.14 13.41
N ASN A 48 3.17 -9.81 13.77
CA ASN A 48 2.68 -9.94 15.16
C ASN A 48 2.53 -8.59 15.89
N GLY A 49 2.23 -7.51 15.16
CA GLY A 49 2.11 -6.15 15.70
C GLY A 49 3.40 -5.35 15.78
N ASP A 50 4.56 -5.99 15.60
CA ASP A 50 5.86 -5.33 15.48
C ASP A 50 6.05 -4.73 14.09
N ILE A 51 6.68 -3.56 14.00
CA ILE A 51 7.00 -2.89 12.73
C ILE A 51 8.39 -3.30 12.29
N TRP A 52 8.49 -3.75 11.04
CA TRP A 52 9.72 -4.06 10.35
C TRP A 52 9.94 -3.09 9.20
N LEU A 53 11.18 -2.64 9.06
CA LEU A 53 11.62 -1.73 8.00
C LEU A 53 12.74 -2.39 7.20
N SER A 54 12.70 -2.24 5.88
CA SER A 54 13.88 -2.49 5.06
C SER A 54 14.76 -1.25 5.04
N ASP A 55 16.04 -1.46 5.27
CA ASP A 55 17.09 -0.43 5.25
C ASP A 55 18.10 -0.80 4.16
N GLY A 56 17.74 -0.47 2.91
CA GLY A 56 18.47 -0.90 1.73
C GLY A 56 19.90 -0.36 1.65
N ASP A 57 20.11 0.86 2.14
CA ASP A 57 21.46 1.46 2.15
C ASP A 57 22.42 0.75 3.12
N HIS A 58 21.87 0.10 4.15
CA HIS A 58 22.66 -0.65 5.14
C HIS A 58 22.50 -2.18 4.98
N ASN A 59 21.84 -2.66 3.92
CA ASN A 59 21.72 -4.08 3.59
C ASN A 59 21.11 -4.94 4.71
N ARG A 60 20.04 -4.43 5.35
CA ARG A 60 19.42 -5.07 6.52
C ARG A 60 17.91 -4.85 6.59
N LEU A 61 17.24 -5.66 7.43
CA LEU A 61 15.95 -5.31 8.02
C LEU A 61 16.16 -4.90 9.47
N VAL A 62 15.34 -3.98 9.95
CA VAL A 62 15.28 -3.59 11.35
C VAL A 62 13.87 -3.69 11.89
N LYS A 63 13.72 -4.20 13.09
CA LYS A 63 12.49 -4.12 13.88
C LYS A 63 12.60 -2.94 14.83
N ILE A 64 11.56 -2.12 14.87
CA ILE A 64 11.51 -0.95 15.75
C ILE A 64 10.41 -1.09 16.79
N ASP A 65 10.62 -0.41 17.92
CA ASP A 65 9.58 -0.19 18.93
C ASP A 65 8.75 1.07 18.62
N LYS A 66 7.84 1.42 19.54
CA LYS A 66 6.94 2.59 19.42
C LYS A 66 7.65 3.95 19.56
N GLU A 67 8.88 3.97 20.05
CA GLU A 67 9.77 5.13 20.13
C GLU A 67 10.67 5.26 18.90
N GLY A 68 10.76 4.21 18.04
CA GLY A 68 11.61 4.17 16.85
C GLY A 68 12.97 3.54 17.11
N GLU A 69 13.22 3.00 18.30
CA GLU A 69 14.47 2.36 18.64
C GLU A 69 14.56 0.96 18.01
N ILE A 70 15.74 0.62 17.48
CA ILE A 70 15.98 -0.69 16.87
C ILE A 70 16.03 -1.77 17.98
N THR A 71 15.09 -2.71 17.90
CA THR A 71 15.02 -3.85 18.85
C THR A 71 15.56 -5.15 18.29
N GLN A 72 15.64 -5.25 16.96
CA GLN A 72 16.22 -6.41 16.26
C GLN A 72 16.74 -6.00 14.89
N THR A 73 17.83 -6.65 14.45
CA THR A 73 18.39 -6.47 13.10
C THR A 73 18.56 -7.82 12.43
N ILE A 74 18.31 -7.87 11.13
CA ILE A 74 18.59 -8.99 10.25
C ILE A 74 19.53 -8.48 9.16
N ASP A 75 20.79 -8.85 9.24
CA ASP A 75 21.85 -8.39 8.35
C ASP A 75 22.07 -9.31 7.14
N SER A 76 23.03 -8.94 6.28
CA SER A 76 23.50 -9.71 5.13
C SER A 76 22.42 -9.90 4.05
N LEU A 77 21.59 -8.88 3.87
CA LEU A 77 20.74 -8.71 2.69
C LEU A 77 21.52 -7.95 1.60
N ASP A 78 20.93 -7.80 0.42
CA ASP A 78 21.53 -7.02 -0.65
C ASP A 78 20.51 -6.04 -1.24
N ARG A 79 20.49 -4.82 -0.69
CA ARG A 79 19.53 -3.75 -1.01
C ARG A 79 18.07 -4.20 -0.92
N PRO A 80 17.60 -4.57 0.30
CA PRO A 80 16.19 -4.91 0.49
C PRO A 80 15.31 -3.69 0.19
N MET A 81 14.21 -3.93 -0.56
CA MET A 81 13.32 -2.90 -1.07
C MET A 81 11.94 -2.94 -0.38
N HIS A 82 10.82 -2.77 -1.11
CA HIS A 82 9.47 -2.79 -0.55
C HIS A 82 9.07 -4.20 -0.10
N ILE A 83 9.05 -4.40 1.20
CA ILE A 83 8.79 -5.68 1.86
C ILE A 83 7.30 -5.84 2.19
N ASP A 84 6.85 -7.09 2.25
CA ASP A 84 5.52 -7.42 2.77
C ASP A 84 5.59 -8.67 3.64
N ALA A 85 4.55 -8.92 4.44
CA ALA A 85 4.51 -10.06 5.34
C ALA A 85 3.12 -10.68 5.43
N ILE A 86 3.10 -11.99 5.60
CA ILE A 86 1.89 -12.71 5.96
C ILE A 86 2.17 -13.64 7.14
N LYS A 87 1.34 -13.57 8.19
CA LYS A 87 1.55 -14.28 9.46
C LYS A 87 2.94 -13.93 10.04
N GLU A 88 3.84 -14.89 10.11
CA GLU A 88 5.20 -14.71 10.68
C GLU A 88 6.30 -14.70 9.60
N THR A 89 5.94 -14.70 8.32
CA THR A 89 6.91 -14.73 7.21
C THR A 89 7.00 -13.35 6.56
N ILE A 90 8.21 -12.79 6.53
CA ILE A 90 8.54 -11.56 5.79
C ILE A 90 9.07 -11.96 4.42
N PHE A 91 8.59 -11.30 3.38
CA PHE A 91 9.04 -11.43 1.99
C PHE A 91 9.86 -10.20 1.65
N ILE A 92 11.05 -10.42 1.09
CA ILE A 92 12.07 -9.38 0.93
C ILE A 92 12.58 -9.41 -0.52
N PRO A 93 12.23 -8.40 -1.32
CA PRO A 93 12.90 -8.19 -2.59
C PRO A 93 14.35 -7.78 -2.33
N GLU A 94 15.30 -8.59 -2.78
CA GLU A 94 16.73 -8.28 -2.75
C GLU A 94 17.14 -7.76 -4.13
N TYR A 95 17.14 -6.44 -4.28
CA TYR A 95 17.43 -5.75 -5.52
C TYR A 95 18.80 -6.11 -6.11
N GLY A 96 19.81 -6.31 -5.26
CA GLY A 96 21.16 -6.62 -5.72
C GLY A 96 21.41 -8.11 -5.97
N LYS A 97 20.47 -9.01 -5.59
CA LYS A 97 20.58 -10.47 -5.81
C LYS A 97 19.60 -11.02 -6.84
N ASP A 98 18.75 -10.18 -7.41
CA ASP A 98 17.71 -10.61 -8.35
C ASP A 98 16.80 -11.71 -7.77
N ALA A 99 16.46 -11.59 -6.49
CA ALA A 99 15.75 -12.64 -5.75
C ALA A 99 14.70 -12.07 -4.78
N ILE A 100 13.73 -12.89 -4.44
CA ILE A 100 12.88 -12.67 -3.27
C ILE A 100 13.34 -13.64 -2.17
N GLU A 101 13.82 -13.09 -1.06
CA GLU A 101 14.12 -13.87 0.12
C GLU A 101 12.92 -13.90 1.06
N THR A 102 12.74 -15.00 1.79
CA THR A 102 11.73 -15.13 2.83
C THR A 102 12.38 -15.44 4.15
N ILE A 103 11.91 -14.81 5.23
CA ILE A 103 12.41 -15.02 6.58
C ILE A 103 11.24 -15.35 7.51
N ASP A 104 11.35 -16.47 8.20
CA ASP A 104 10.45 -16.87 9.27
C ASP A 104 11.23 -17.53 10.42
N LYS A 105 10.53 -18.08 11.42
CA LYS A 105 11.15 -18.80 12.55
C LYS A 105 11.94 -20.05 12.17
N LYS A 106 11.80 -20.57 10.94
CA LYS A 106 12.56 -21.73 10.45
C LYS A 106 13.87 -21.32 9.78
N GLY A 107 14.03 -20.05 9.42
CA GLY A 107 15.23 -19.51 8.78
C GLY A 107 14.95 -18.62 7.57
N ARG A 108 15.96 -18.55 6.71
CA ARG A 108 15.98 -17.76 5.48
C ARG A 108 15.95 -18.68 4.27
N PHE A 109 15.11 -18.35 3.29
CA PHE A 109 14.90 -19.16 2.10
C PHE A 109 14.72 -18.26 0.89
N VAL A 110 15.28 -18.63 -0.25
CA VAL A 110 14.98 -17.97 -1.53
C VAL A 110 13.66 -18.51 -2.06
N MET A 111 12.72 -17.62 -2.34
CA MET A 111 11.43 -17.98 -2.93
C MET A 111 11.63 -18.44 -4.37
N GLN A 112 11.02 -19.57 -4.74
CA GLN A 112 11.05 -20.05 -6.11
C GLN A 112 10.00 -19.28 -6.94
N VAL A 113 10.44 -18.70 -8.04
CA VAL A 113 9.61 -18.02 -9.03
C VAL A 113 9.72 -18.71 -10.38
N SER A 114 8.77 -18.47 -11.27
CA SER A 114 8.72 -19.16 -12.57
C SER A 114 9.71 -18.65 -13.60
N ASP A 115 10.32 -17.49 -13.37
CA ASP A 115 11.19 -16.81 -14.33
C ASP A 115 12.29 -16.04 -13.58
N SER A 116 13.37 -15.64 -14.29
CA SER A 116 14.42 -14.83 -13.71
C SER A 116 13.92 -13.43 -13.37
N LEU A 117 14.30 -12.92 -12.22
CA LEU A 117 14.08 -11.53 -11.83
C LEU A 117 15.27 -10.67 -12.27
N ASP A 118 15.04 -9.36 -12.38
CA ASP A 118 16.07 -8.35 -12.58
C ASP A 118 15.75 -7.15 -11.68
N ALA A 119 16.48 -7.04 -10.56
CA ALA A 119 16.33 -6.03 -9.54
C ALA A 119 14.89 -5.89 -9.00
N PRO A 120 14.29 -6.93 -8.39
CA PRO A 120 12.92 -6.85 -7.85
C PRO A 120 12.84 -5.74 -6.82
N ALA A 121 11.86 -4.83 -6.98
CA ALA A 121 11.74 -3.65 -6.15
C ALA A 121 10.58 -3.72 -5.14
N GLY A 122 9.58 -4.56 -5.36
CA GLY A 122 8.45 -4.71 -4.46
C GLY A 122 7.87 -6.12 -4.49
N VAL A 123 7.32 -6.54 -3.37
CA VAL A 123 6.58 -7.79 -3.23
C VAL A 123 5.30 -7.55 -2.45
N SER A 124 4.22 -8.19 -2.85
CA SER A 124 2.97 -8.22 -2.08
C SER A 124 2.50 -9.64 -1.86
N VAL A 125 1.92 -9.86 -0.69
CA VAL A 125 1.38 -11.15 -0.29
C VAL A 125 -0.07 -11.02 0.18
N PHE A 126 -0.94 -11.83 -0.38
CA PHE A 126 -2.35 -11.85 0.00
C PHE A 126 -2.83 -13.31 0.02
N GLU A 127 -3.20 -13.84 1.19
CA GLU A 127 -3.53 -15.25 1.34
C GLU A 127 -2.44 -16.18 0.73
N ASN A 128 -2.78 -16.90 -0.35
CA ASN A 128 -1.84 -17.75 -1.09
C ASN A 128 -1.25 -17.09 -2.33
N GLU A 129 -1.62 -15.84 -2.60
CA GLU A 129 -1.17 -15.09 -3.76
C GLU A 129 0.13 -14.33 -3.50
N ARG A 130 0.92 -14.10 -4.55
CA ARG A 130 2.17 -13.32 -4.52
C ARG A 130 2.25 -12.46 -5.76
N ALA A 131 2.66 -11.21 -5.60
CA ALA A 131 3.00 -10.35 -6.74
C ALA A 131 4.38 -9.74 -6.53
N ILE A 132 5.14 -9.58 -7.59
CA ILE A 132 6.50 -9.04 -7.59
C ILE A 132 6.59 -7.95 -8.65
N ALA A 133 7.05 -6.77 -8.25
CA ALA A 133 7.44 -5.71 -9.16
C ALA A 133 8.88 -5.99 -9.63
N ASP A 134 9.00 -6.49 -10.85
CA ASP A 134 10.27 -6.89 -11.49
C ASP A 134 10.82 -5.70 -12.29
N PHE A 135 11.59 -4.86 -11.58
CA PHE A 135 11.89 -3.48 -11.90
C PHE A 135 12.53 -3.28 -13.28
N TYR A 136 13.69 -3.89 -13.55
CA TYR A 136 14.38 -3.72 -14.84
C TYR A 136 13.72 -4.51 -15.98
N ASN A 137 12.97 -5.56 -15.65
CA ASN A 137 12.17 -6.27 -16.63
C ASN A 137 10.86 -5.55 -16.98
N ASN A 138 10.53 -4.45 -16.28
CA ASN A 138 9.33 -3.63 -16.53
C ASN A 138 8.04 -4.46 -16.56
N ARG A 139 7.88 -5.38 -15.61
CA ARG A 139 6.75 -6.32 -15.55
C ARG A 139 6.34 -6.62 -14.11
N ILE A 140 5.20 -7.26 -13.97
CA ILE A 140 4.74 -7.87 -12.73
C ILE A 140 4.70 -9.39 -12.92
N LEU A 141 5.32 -10.13 -12.00
CA LEU A 141 5.05 -11.56 -11.85
C LEU A 141 3.96 -11.73 -10.78
N TYR A 142 2.96 -12.53 -11.09
CA TYR A 142 1.85 -12.81 -10.18
C TYR A 142 1.59 -14.31 -10.08
N PHE A 143 1.54 -14.81 -8.84
CA PHE A 143 1.17 -16.18 -8.47
C PHE A 143 -0.23 -16.18 -7.88
N ASP A 144 -1.15 -16.91 -8.51
CA ASP A 144 -2.55 -17.00 -8.09
C ASP A 144 -2.82 -18.04 -6.99
N GLY A 145 -1.76 -18.59 -6.38
CA GLY A 145 -1.82 -19.72 -5.45
C GLY A 145 -1.60 -21.08 -6.10
N THR A 146 -1.56 -21.14 -7.45
CA THR A 146 -1.36 -22.37 -8.23
C THR A 146 -0.36 -22.15 -9.38
N ASN A 147 -0.53 -21.07 -10.14
CA ASN A 147 0.26 -20.78 -11.33
C ASN A 147 0.85 -19.38 -11.29
N TRP A 148 2.01 -19.23 -11.90
CA TRP A 148 2.60 -17.93 -12.18
C TRP A 148 2.11 -17.41 -13.54
N ILE A 149 1.81 -16.12 -13.58
CA ILE A 149 1.65 -15.34 -14.82
C ILE A 149 2.59 -14.14 -14.78
N SER A 150 2.93 -13.63 -15.95
CA SER A 150 3.68 -12.38 -16.11
C SER A 150 2.90 -11.44 -17.00
N PHE A 151 2.82 -10.17 -16.64
CA PHE A 151 2.18 -9.14 -17.45
C PHE A 151 2.93 -7.81 -17.35
N GLY A 152 2.73 -6.97 -18.36
CA GLY A 152 3.48 -5.73 -18.54
C GLY A 152 4.72 -5.90 -19.39
N LYS A 153 5.25 -4.78 -19.85
CA LYS A 153 6.50 -4.60 -20.60
C LYS A 153 6.90 -3.14 -20.55
N GLU A 154 8.11 -2.83 -20.96
CA GLU A 154 8.56 -1.44 -21.04
C GLU A 154 7.66 -0.59 -21.95
N GLY A 155 7.21 0.56 -21.44
CA GLY A 155 6.44 1.54 -22.18
C GLY A 155 5.61 2.48 -21.33
N LYS A 156 4.72 3.26 -22.02
CA LYS A 156 3.89 4.31 -21.39
C LYS A 156 2.39 4.12 -21.62
N ALA A 157 2.00 3.15 -22.45
CA ALA A 157 0.59 2.85 -22.68
C ALA A 157 -0.07 2.18 -21.46
N GLU A 158 -1.37 1.96 -21.52
CA GLU A 158 -2.10 1.15 -20.54
C GLU A 158 -1.54 -0.27 -20.50
N GLY A 159 -1.24 -0.77 -19.29
CA GLY A 159 -0.64 -2.08 -19.08
C GLY A 159 0.86 -2.18 -19.38
N GLU A 160 1.50 -1.09 -19.80
CA GLU A 160 2.96 -0.98 -19.90
C GLU A 160 3.54 -0.28 -18.68
N PHE A 161 4.79 -0.58 -18.33
CA PHE A 161 5.48 -0.02 -17.16
C PHE A 161 6.81 0.64 -17.55
N TYR A 162 7.24 1.58 -16.70
CA TYR A 162 8.60 2.07 -16.74
C TYR A 162 9.14 2.10 -15.31
N TYR A 163 9.88 1.04 -14.99
CA TYR A 163 10.44 0.77 -13.67
C TYR A 163 9.38 0.75 -12.56
N PRO A 164 8.50 -0.28 -12.52
CA PRO A 164 7.54 -0.46 -11.44
C PRO A 164 8.29 -0.75 -10.13
N THR A 165 7.98 0.01 -9.09
CA THR A 165 8.71 -0.05 -7.81
C THR A 165 7.98 -0.81 -6.73
N ASP A 166 6.65 -0.74 -6.72
CA ASP A 166 5.85 -1.36 -5.70
C ASP A 166 4.56 -1.96 -6.27
N VAL A 167 4.04 -2.96 -5.58
CA VAL A 167 2.84 -3.70 -5.98
C VAL A 167 2.04 -4.08 -4.76
N GLN A 168 0.71 -3.98 -4.84
CA GLN A 168 -0.18 -4.49 -3.80
C GLN A 168 -1.30 -5.34 -4.36
N ILE A 169 -1.47 -6.54 -3.79
CA ILE A 169 -2.61 -7.42 -4.06
C ILE A 169 -3.74 -7.04 -3.11
N THR A 170 -4.93 -6.85 -3.66
CA THR A 170 -6.19 -6.79 -2.90
C THR A 170 -7.07 -7.99 -3.28
N LYS A 171 -8.23 -8.12 -2.66
CA LYS A 171 -9.15 -9.22 -2.96
C LYS A 171 -9.42 -9.41 -4.47
N ASP A 172 -9.63 -8.32 -5.20
CA ASP A 172 -10.11 -8.36 -6.58
C ASP A 172 -9.11 -7.77 -7.61
N LYS A 173 -8.03 -7.12 -7.16
CA LYS A 173 -7.13 -6.36 -8.02
C LYS A 173 -5.67 -6.52 -7.63
N ILE A 174 -4.81 -6.20 -8.58
CA ILE A 174 -3.38 -5.98 -8.41
C ILE A 174 -3.10 -4.51 -8.73
N TRP A 175 -2.51 -3.79 -7.80
CA TRP A 175 -2.17 -2.38 -7.92
C TRP A 175 -0.68 -2.23 -8.08
N VAL A 176 -0.22 -1.33 -8.95
CA VAL A 176 1.20 -1.16 -9.29
C VAL A 176 1.57 0.31 -9.26
N ALA A 177 2.61 0.64 -8.50
CA ALA A 177 3.28 1.93 -8.56
C ALA A 177 4.24 1.94 -9.77
N ASP A 178 3.82 2.60 -10.85
CA ASP A 178 4.57 2.72 -12.10
C ASP A 178 5.43 3.99 -12.05
N ALA A 179 6.55 3.88 -11.30
CA ALA A 179 7.27 5.02 -10.72
C ALA A 179 7.74 6.04 -11.74
N TYR A 180 8.40 5.61 -12.80
CA TYR A 180 8.96 6.52 -13.81
C TYR A 180 7.95 6.96 -14.87
N ASN A 181 6.76 6.34 -14.90
CA ASN A 181 5.60 6.86 -15.62
C ASN A 181 4.75 7.80 -14.74
N ASN A 182 5.12 8.00 -13.47
CA ASN A 182 4.46 8.92 -12.54
C ASN A 182 2.96 8.65 -12.37
N ARG A 183 2.59 7.38 -12.20
CA ARG A 183 1.21 6.93 -12.13
C ARG A 183 1.06 5.65 -11.31
N VAL A 184 -0.18 5.33 -10.99
CA VAL A 184 -0.58 4.02 -10.46
C VAL A 184 -1.50 3.36 -11.47
N GLN A 185 -1.33 2.06 -11.68
CA GLN A 185 -2.21 1.24 -12.52
C GLN A 185 -2.82 0.11 -11.70
N ALA A 186 -4.08 -0.25 -11.99
CA ALA A 186 -4.74 -1.40 -11.41
C ALA A 186 -5.12 -2.42 -12.50
N PHE A 187 -4.98 -3.70 -12.15
CA PHE A 187 -5.20 -4.84 -13.02
C PHE A 187 -6.15 -5.84 -12.34
N ASP A 188 -6.82 -6.65 -13.14
CA ASP A 188 -7.49 -7.84 -12.62
C ASP A 188 -6.46 -8.94 -12.28
N LYS A 189 -6.94 -10.04 -11.69
CA LYS A 189 -6.10 -11.20 -11.31
C LYS A 189 -5.57 -12.01 -12.51
N LYS A 190 -5.93 -11.62 -13.73
CA LYS A 190 -5.39 -12.19 -14.98
C LYS A 190 -4.38 -11.28 -15.67
N GLY A 191 -4.06 -10.13 -15.04
CA GLY A 191 -3.14 -9.13 -15.59
C GLY A 191 -3.78 -8.21 -16.63
N ALA A 192 -5.11 -8.19 -16.78
CA ALA A 192 -5.78 -7.26 -17.67
C ALA A 192 -5.90 -5.87 -17.00
N PHE A 193 -5.53 -4.82 -17.74
CA PHE A 193 -5.64 -3.43 -17.29
C PHE A 193 -7.09 -3.05 -16.96
N LEU A 194 -7.29 -2.36 -15.83
CA LEU A 194 -8.61 -1.91 -15.38
C LEU A 194 -8.71 -0.39 -15.30
N GLN A 195 -7.74 0.25 -14.68
CA GLN A 195 -7.75 1.71 -14.48
C GLN A 195 -6.35 2.23 -14.17
N MET A 196 -6.19 3.54 -14.29
CA MET A 196 -4.99 4.26 -13.91
C MET A 196 -5.36 5.56 -13.19
N MET A 197 -4.47 6.03 -12.31
CA MET A 197 -4.68 7.27 -11.55
C MET A 197 -3.40 8.06 -11.35
N GLY A 198 -3.56 9.32 -10.98
CA GLY A 198 -2.45 10.22 -10.66
C GLY A 198 -1.88 11.00 -11.83
N GLN A 199 -2.29 10.75 -13.08
CA GLN A 199 -1.76 11.39 -14.28
C GLN A 199 -1.94 12.93 -14.28
N ASP A 200 -3.05 13.42 -13.73
CA ASP A 200 -3.38 14.84 -13.59
C ASP A 200 -2.71 15.52 -12.39
N GLN A 201 -2.09 14.72 -11.49
CA GLN A 201 -1.48 15.22 -10.26
C GLN A 201 -0.04 15.68 -10.41
N LYS A 202 0.56 15.58 -11.60
CA LYS A 202 1.96 15.92 -11.86
C LYS A 202 2.90 15.24 -10.86
N MET A 203 2.67 13.96 -10.61
CA MET A 203 3.56 13.15 -9.77
C MET A 203 4.97 13.11 -10.35
N ASN A 204 5.95 12.91 -9.47
CA ASN A 204 7.34 12.70 -9.84
C ASN A 204 7.90 11.56 -8.97
N ALA A 205 7.99 10.38 -9.56
CA ALA A 205 8.30 9.11 -8.94
C ALA A 205 7.23 8.63 -7.93
N ALA A 206 6.19 7.94 -8.43
CA ALA A 206 5.21 7.20 -7.64
C ALA A 206 5.87 5.91 -7.11
N THR A 207 6.51 5.94 -5.92
CA THR A 207 7.40 4.85 -5.47
C THR A 207 6.73 3.80 -4.62
N GLY A 208 5.80 4.15 -3.76
CA GLY A 208 5.09 3.23 -2.88
C GLY A 208 3.57 3.36 -3.03
N ILE A 209 2.86 2.27 -2.79
CA ILE A 209 1.41 2.22 -2.84
C ILE A 209 0.84 1.46 -1.64
N PHE A 210 -0.21 1.98 -1.04
CA PHE A 210 -1.02 1.26 -0.06
C PHE A 210 -2.51 1.40 -0.40
N VAL A 211 -3.23 0.30 -0.43
CA VAL A 211 -4.65 0.25 -0.77
C VAL A 211 -5.44 -0.32 0.40
N SER A 212 -6.32 0.49 0.95
CA SER A 212 -7.32 0.10 1.94
C SER A 212 -8.65 -0.27 1.26
N GLU A 213 -9.68 -0.55 2.04
CA GLU A 213 -11.04 -0.81 1.51
C GLU A 213 -11.62 0.40 0.75
N SER A 214 -11.26 1.62 1.12
CA SER A 214 -11.89 2.85 0.61
C SER A 214 -10.92 3.84 -0.03
N GLU A 215 -9.63 3.72 0.21
CA GLU A 215 -8.63 4.71 -0.18
C GLU A 215 -7.39 4.05 -0.79
N VAL A 216 -6.81 4.75 -1.75
CA VAL A 216 -5.53 4.40 -2.40
C VAL A 216 -4.53 5.49 -2.06
N PHE A 217 -3.44 5.12 -1.40
CA PHE A 217 -2.37 6.02 -0.99
C PHE A 217 -1.18 5.82 -1.93
N VAL A 218 -0.56 6.91 -2.36
CA VAL A 218 0.57 6.88 -3.28
C VAL A 218 1.65 7.83 -2.78
N THR A 219 2.86 7.36 -2.58
CA THR A 219 4.00 8.24 -2.32
C THR A 219 4.42 8.94 -3.60
N ASP A 220 4.55 10.25 -3.54
CA ASP A 220 5.07 11.09 -4.62
C ASP A 220 6.43 11.62 -4.19
N PHE A 221 7.44 10.76 -4.39
CA PHE A 221 8.75 10.81 -3.76
C PHE A 221 9.49 12.15 -3.98
N GLU A 222 9.63 12.56 -5.23
CA GLU A 222 10.34 13.81 -5.56
C GLU A 222 9.57 15.07 -5.15
N ASN A 223 8.24 14.99 -5.07
CA ASN A 223 7.38 16.11 -4.66
C ASN A 223 7.15 16.17 -3.14
N ASN A 224 7.75 15.28 -2.36
CA ASN A 224 7.65 15.26 -0.88
C ASN A 224 6.20 15.28 -0.38
N ARG A 225 5.38 14.36 -0.87
CA ARG A 225 3.98 14.26 -0.50
C ARG A 225 3.43 12.84 -0.65
N VAL A 226 2.32 12.57 0.03
CA VAL A 226 1.48 11.40 -0.22
C VAL A 226 0.14 11.88 -0.77
N LEU A 227 -0.30 11.25 -1.85
CA LEU A 227 -1.62 11.47 -2.44
C LEU A 227 -2.58 10.42 -1.96
N VAL A 228 -3.78 10.83 -1.55
CA VAL A 228 -4.85 9.95 -1.11
C VAL A 228 -5.99 10.05 -2.12
N PHE A 229 -6.33 8.94 -2.76
CA PHE A 229 -7.42 8.85 -3.72
C PHE A 229 -8.54 7.95 -3.17
N ASP A 230 -9.74 8.09 -3.67
CA ASP A 230 -10.75 7.04 -3.56
C ASP A 230 -10.49 5.90 -4.59
N SER A 231 -11.26 4.83 -4.50
CA SER A 231 -11.12 3.69 -5.40
C SER A 231 -11.43 3.97 -6.88
N SER A 232 -12.05 5.12 -7.19
CA SER A 232 -12.32 5.60 -8.56
C SER A 232 -11.16 6.41 -9.15
N GLY A 233 -10.17 6.79 -8.33
CA GLY A 233 -9.05 7.65 -8.71
C GLY A 233 -9.28 9.14 -8.48
N LYS A 234 -10.37 9.52 -7.80
CA LYS A 234 -10.59 10.91 -7.40
C LYS A 234 -9.68 11.25 -6.23
N LEU A 235 -8.90 12.33 -6.36
CA LEU A 235 -8.07 12.85 -5.27
C LEU A 235 -8.94 13.32 -4.10
N LEU A 236 -8.68 12.77 -2.91
CA LEU A 236 -9.33 13.14 -1.66
C LEU A 236 -8.49 14.10 -0.84
N GLN A 237 -7.19 13.82 -0.71
CA GLN A 237 -6.29 14.59 0.14
C GLN A 237 -4.84 14.54 -0.36
N VAL A 238 -4.07 15.57 -0.01
CA VAL A 238 -2.61 15.63 -0.21
C VAL A 238 -1.95 15.83 1.15
N LEU A 239 -1.15 14.87 1.59
CA LEU A 239 -0.38 14.94 2.83
C LEU A 239 1.00 15.49 2.53
N LYS A 240 1.44 16.50 3.30
CA LYS A 240 2.76 17.14 3.16
C LYS A 240 3.47 17.34 4.49
N ASP A 241 2.74 17.33 5.61
CA ASP A 241 3.28 17.66 6.92
C ASP A 241 4.37 16.67 7.33
N GLN A 242 5.61 17.16 7.49
CA GLN A 242 6.81 16.38 7.80
C GLN A 242 7.14 15.29 6.78
N ILE A 243 6.56 15.29 5.59
CA ILE A 243 6.84 14.33 4.53
C ILE A 243 8.01 14.83 3.68
N GLU A 244 9.05 14.00 3.58
CA GLU A 244 10.25 14.26 2.78
C GLU A 244 10.76 12.94 2.20
N LYS A 245 10.79 12.85 0.85
CA LYS A 245 11.18 11.63 0.15
C LYS A 245 10.45 10.39 0.68
N PRO A 246 9.10 10.38 0.69
CA PRO A 246 8.34 9.24 1.18
C PRO A 246 8.52 8.04 0.24
N THR A 247 8.82 6.87 0.80
CA THR A 247 9.01 5.66 0.01
C THR A 247 7.87 4.69 0.14
N ASP A 248 7.35 4.51 1.36
CA ASP A 248 6.33 3.51 1.60
C ASP A 248 5.40 3.91 2.75
N MET A 249 4.27 3.22 2.90
CA MET A 249 3.30 3.47 3.94
C MET A 249 2.39 2.25 4.19
N MET A 250 1.80 2.20 5.38
CA MET A 250 0.77 1.22 5.74
C MET A 250 -0.24 1.81 6.71
N ILE A 251 -1.42 1.21 6.82
CA ILE A 251 -2.35 1.46 7.92
C ILE A 251 -2.23 0.33 8.94
N LYS A 252 -2.05 0.72 10.22
CA LYS A 252 -2.04 -0.17 11.36
C LYS A 252 -2.80 0.50 12.50
N ASP A 253 -3.74 -0.22 13.14
CA ASP A 253 -4.54 0.27 14.26
C ASP A 253 -5.21 1.63 13.98
N ASP A 254 -5.83 1.75 12.78
CA ASP A 254 -6.49 2.97 12.25
C ASP A 254 -5.56 4.19 12.06
N MET A 255 -4.26 4.03 12.17
CA MET A 255 -3.25 5.06 11.90
C MET A 255 -2.52 4.79 10.60
N LEU A 256 -2.27 5.85 9.83
CA LEU A 256 -1.42 5.78 8.64
C LEU A 256 0.04 6.05 9.05
N TYR A 257 0.91 5.11 8.76
CA TYR A 257 2.36 5.15 8.94
C TYR A 257 3.01 5.48 7.60
N VAL A 258 3.81 6.54 7.53
CA VAL A 258 4.54 6.95 6.31
C VAL A 258 6.02 7.04 6.65
N ILE A 259 6.86 6.31 5.94
CA ILE A 259 8.32 6.38 6.11
C ILE A 259 8.93 7.36 5.13
N ASN A 260 9.93 8.09 5.60
CA ASN A 260 10.71 9.03 4.83
C ASN A 260 12.15 8.55 4.69
N TYR A 261 12.58 8.38 3.46
CA TYR A 261 13.92 7.95 3.11
C TYR A 261 14.97 9.03 3.42
N ARG A 262 16.18 8.62 3.83
CA ARG A 262 17.37 9.45 4.14
C ARG A 262 17.27 10.39 5.35
N ASN A 263 16.12 10.90 5.70
CA ASN A 263 16.00 11.67 6.95
C ASN A 263 15.58 10.81 8.13
N GLY A 264 15.35 9.50 7.89
CA GLY A 264 15.06 8.52 8.93
C GLY A 264 13.85 8.88 9.77
N LYS A 265 12.74 9.30 9.17
CA LYS A 265 11.52 9.64 9.91
C LYS A 265 10.39 8.67 9.58
N LEU A 266 9.61 8.37 10.61
CA LEU A 266 8.33 7.69 10.53
C LEU A 266 7.23 8.67 11.00
N ASN A 267 6.32 9.02 10.10
CA ASN A 267 5.21 9.91 10.39
C ASN A 267 3.93 9.11 10.59
N LEU A 268 3.19 9.44 11.64
CA LEU A 268 1.91 8.83 11.99
C LEU A 268 0.80 9.86 11.81
N PHE A 269 -0.24 9.45 11.07
CA PHE A 269 -1.41 10.29 10.83
C PHE A 269 -2.65 9.62 11.39
N ASP A 270 -3.50 10.40 12.09
CA ASP A 270 -4.82 10.00 12.57
C ASP A 270 -5.90 10.48 11.60
N LYS A 271 -6.96 9.72 11.47
CA LYS A 271 -8.12 10.11 10.67
C LYS A 271 -9.12 10.90 11.53
N GLN A 272 -9.11 12.22 11.38
CA GLN A 272 -9.90 13.16 12.19
C GLN A 272 -11.08 13.77 11.42
N PRO A 273 -12.20 14.13 12.10
CA PRO A 273 -13.28 14.90 11.47
C PRO A 273 -12.78 16.22 10.90
N ILE A 274 -13.24 16.57 9.70
CA ILE A 274 -12.94 17.88 9.12
C ILE A 274 -13.65 18.94 9.95
N VAL A 275 -12.86 19.84 10.56
CA VAL A 275 -13.36 21.00 11.29
C VAL A 275 -13.37 22.18 10.33
N GLU A 276 -14.55 22.67 9.93
CA GLU A 276 -14.65 23.90 9.15
C GLU A 276 -13.99 25.04 9.93
N LYS A 277 -12.87 25.55 9.42
CA LYS A 277 -12.26 26.77 9.95
C LYS A 277 -13.22 27.93 9.68
N LYS A 278 -13.84 28.46 10.76
CA LYS A 278 -14.69 29.67 10.70
C LYS A 278 -13.85 30.90 10.35
#